data_3d8e0db8c6fbbdd8b9942150daa01899
#
_entry.id   3d8e0db8c6fbbdd8b9942150daa01899
#
_cell.length_a   1.000
_cell.length_b   1.000
_cell.length_c   1.000
_cell.angle_alpha   90.00
_cell.angle_beta   90.00
_cell.angle_gamma   90.00
#
_symmetry.space_group_name_H-M   'P 1'
#
loop_
_entity.id
_entity.type
_entity.pdbx_description
1 polymer ?
#
loop_
_entity_poly.entity_id
_entity_poly.type
_entity_poly.pdbx_seq_one_letter_code
_entity_poly.pdbx_strand_id
1 'polypeptide(L)'
;AQLVALLEQLPGCRILMDPDYRIVAANRTYRTHCGQGADIDVVGRHCYEVSHGYDKPCDQAGESCPRQAALASGQAEHCVHVHHSPRGAEHVQVEITPLRNARGRVTLFAEHMQPLQGVCAIRPSEGLVGQDPAFLKMLNLVMRVAPTDTSVLLLGETGTGKEMIARATHEASLRASAPFVAVDCSGLTETLFESELFGH
;
A
#
# COMPACT_ATOMS: atom_id res chain seq x y z
N ALA A 1 -28.18 -2.33 -2.13
CA ALA A 1 -28.42 -1.55 -0.91
C ALA A 1 -27.75 -2.17 0.33
N GLN A 2 -27.96 -3.48 0.65
CA GLN A 2 -27.42 -4.12 1.86
C GLN A 2 -25.88 -4.16 1.91
N LEU A 3 -25.20 -4.49 0.82
CA LEU A 3 -23.72 -4.55 0.76
C LEU A 3 -23.10 -3.16 0.99
N VAL A 4 -23.67 -2.12 0.43
CA VAL A 4 -23.22 -0.74 0.65
C VAL A 4 -23.38 -0.36 2.13
N ALA A 5 -24.54 -0.65 2.74
CA ALA A 5 -24.78 -0.35 4.15
C ALA A 5 -23.79 -1.09 5.07
N LEU A 6 -23.38 -2.32 4.72
CA LEU A 6 -22.35 -3.05 5.45
C LEU A 6 -20.98 -2.37 5.31
N LEU A 7 -20.59 -2.00 4.08
CA LEU A 7 -19.30 -1.34 3.84
C LEU A 7 -19.20 0.03 4.50
N GLU A 8 -20.31 0.76 4.64
CA GLU A 8 -20.32 2.07 5.32
C GLU A 8 -19.99 1.99 6.82
N GLN A 9 -20.14 0.82 7.44
CA GLN A 9 -19.81 0.60 8.85
C GLN A 9 -18.31 0.27 9.05
N LEU A 10 -17.58 -0.01 7.97
CA LEU A 10 -16.17 -0.37 8.04
C LEU A 10 -15.29 0.86 7.79
N PRO A 11 -14.21 1.04 8.57
CA PRO A 11 -13.30 2.17 8.37
C PRO A 11 -12.48 2.02 7.08
N GLY A 12 -12.01 3.16 6.54
CA GLY A 12 -11.16 3.22 5.36
C GLY A 12 -11.93 3.15 4.05
N CYS A 13 -11.19 3.19 2.94
CA CYS A 13 -11.73 3.05 1.59
C CYS A 13 -12.00 1.57 1.29
N ARG A 14 -13.24 1.23 0.95
CA ARG A 14 -13.63 -0.17 0.75
C ARG A 14 -14.55 -0.35 -0.44
N ILE A 15 -14.26 -1.42 -1.20
CA ILE A 15 -15.14 -1.91 -2.26
C ILE A 15 -15.34 -3.42 -2.18
N LEU A 16 -16.40 -3.87 -2.81
CA LEU A 16 -16.56 -5.25 -3.25
C LEU A 16 -16.52 -5.28 -4.77
N MET A 17 -15.78 -6.19 -5.34
CA MET A 17 -15.71 -6.42 -6.79
C MET A 17 -15.97 -7.88 -7.12
N ASP A 18 -16.46 -8.11 -8.31
CA ASP A 18 -16.63 -9.45 -8.88
C ASP A 18 -15.30 -9.99 -9.47
N PRO A 19 -15.27 -11.26 -9.94
CA PRO A 19 -14.10 -11.81 -10.61
C PRO A 19 -13.68 -11.08 -11.89
N ASP A 20 -14.53 -10.27 -12.49
CA ASP A 20 -14.26 -9.51 -13.71
C ASP A 20 -13.86 -8.04 -13.41
N TYR A 21 -13.39 -7.78 -12.18
CA TYR A 21 -12.95 -6.45 -11.70
C TYR A 21 -14.06 -5.40 -11.58
N ARG A 22 -15.34 -5.76 -11.77
CA ARG A 22 -16.46 -4.81 -11.66
C ARG A 22 -16.77 -4.54 -10.20
N ILE A 23 -16.89 -3.27 -9.86
CA ILE A 23 -17.29 -2.81 -8.54
C ILE A 23 -18.77 -3.13 -8.33
N VAL A 24 -19.08 -3.97 -7.36
CA VAL A 24 -20.44 -4.37 -6.97
C VAL A 24 -20.98 -3.48 -5.87
N ALA A 25 -20.11 -3.01 -4.98
CA ALA A 25 -20.45 -2.08 -3.91
C ALA A 25 -19.22 -1.26 -3.52
N ALA A 26 -19.42 -0.02 -3.10
CA ALA A 26 -18.39 0.87 -2.62
C ALA A 26 -18.92 1.69 -1.45
N ASN A 27 -18.10 1.93 -0.42
CA ASN A 27 -18.47 2.86 0.65
C ASN A 27 -18.24 4.32 0.23
N ARG A 28 -18.78 5.24 1.02
CA ARG A 28 -18.67 6.67 0.77
C ARG A 28 -17.21 7.14 0.72
N THR A 29 -16.39 6.60 1.62
CA THR A 29 -14.95 6.94 1.69
C THR A 29 -14.24 6.64 0.37
N TYR A 30 -14.48 5.46 -0.22
CA TYR A 30 -13.93 5.12 -1.53
C TYR A 30 -14.41 6.07 -2.64
N ARG A 31 -15.73 6.32 -2.70
CA ARG A 31 -16.31 7.22 -3.72
C ARG A 31 -15.74 8.62 -3.65
N THR A 32 -15.50 9.13 -2.44
CA THR A 32 -14.90 10.46 -2.24
C THR A 32 -13.41 10.47 -2.57
N HIS A 33 -12.70 9.36 -2.29
CA HIS A 33 -11.25 9.27 -2.46
C HIS A 33 -10.84 9.01 -3.92
N CYS A 34 -11.47 8.03 -4.58
CA CYS A 34 -11.15 7.64 -5.96
C CYS A 34 -12.12 8.22 -7.00
N GLY A 35 -13.34 8.55 -6.59
CA GLY A 35 -14.30 9.21 -7.47
C GLY A 35 -13.93 10.67 -7.66
N GLN A 36 -14.10 11.18 -8.87
CA GLN A 36 -13.95 12.62 -9.17
C GLN A 36 -15.08 13.48 -8.56
N GLY A 37 -15.69 13.02 -7.45
CA GLY A 37 -16.77 13.67 -6.71
C GLY A 37 -17.66 12.64 -6.01
N ALA A 38 -18.32 13.06 -4.91
CA ALA A 38 -19.17 12.18 -4.09
C ALA A 38 -20.39 11.58 -4.85
N ASP A 39 -20.76 12.15 -5.98
CA ASP A 39 -21.94 11.79 -6.77
C ASP A 39 -21.65 10.86 -7.95
N ILE A 40 -20.39 10.44 -8.16
CA ILE A 40 -20.08 9.53 -9.25
C ILE A 40 -20.45 8.10 -8.84
N ASP A 41 -21.35 7.50 -9.63
CA ASP A 41 -21.67 6.08 -9.49
C ASP A 41 -20.49 5.24 -10.00
N VAL A 42 -19.78 4.62 -9.07
CA VAL A 42 -18.65 3.73 -9.37
C VAL A 42 -19.10 2.28 -9.53
N VAL A 43 -20.34 1.96 -9.15
CA VAL A 43 -20.88 0.60 -9.22
C VAL A 43 -21.09 0.20 -10.69
N GLY A 44 -20.64 -1.00 -11.04
CA GLY A 44 -20.65 -1.52 -12.40
C GLY A 44 -19.46 -1.13 -13.27
N ARG A 45 -18.66 -0.15 -12.85
CA ARG A 45 -17.38 0.19 -13.49
C ARG A 45 -16.27 -0.74 -13.01
N HIS A 46 -15.18 -0.81 -13.77
CA HIS A 46 -14.04 -1.62 -13.34
C HIS A 46 -13.16 -0.85 -12.34
N CYS A 47 -12.60 -1.55 -11.35
CA CYS A 47 -11.75 -0.94 -10.33
C CYS A 47 -10.53 -0.23 -10.94
N TYR A 48 -9.90 -0.81 -11.96
CA TYR A 48 -8.76 -0.23 -12.64
C TYR A 48 -9.10 1.07 -13.42
N GLU A 49 -10.34 1.22 -13.91
CA GLU A 49 -10.79 2.48 -14.51
C GLU A 49 -10.95 3.59 -13.46
N VAL A 50 -11.53 3.22 -12.31
CA VAL A 50 -11.87 4.19 -11.25
C VAL A 50 -10.65 4.60 -10.45
N SER A 51 -9.80 3.64 -10.05
CA SER A 51 -8.66 3.87 -9.16
C SER A 51 -7.39 4.30 -9.89
N HIS A 52 -7.20 3.84 -11.13
CA HIS A 52 -5.95 4.07 -11.88
C HIS A 52 -6.15 4.85 -13.18
N GLY A 53 -7.38 4.95 -13.69
CA GLY A 53 -7.66 5.53 -15.01
C GLY A 53 -7.18 4.65 -16.16
N TYR A 54 -7.03 3.34 -15.95
CA TYR A 54 -6.59 2.40 -16.99
C TYR A 54 -7.77 1.85 -17.79
N ASP A 55 -7.51 1.49 -19.02
CA ASP A 55 -8.44 0.82 -19.94
C ASP A 55 -8.36 -0.72 -19.85
N LYS A 56 -7.44 -1.25 -19.06
CA LYS A 56 -7.17 -2.68 -18.85
C LYS A 56 -6.74 -2.95 -17.41
N PRO A 57 -6.82 -4.21 -16.94
CA PRO A 57 -6.39 -4.60 -15.60
C PRO A 57 -4.96 -4.17 -15.26
N CYS A 58 -4.69 -3.82 -13.99
CA CYS A 58 -3.42 -3.29 -13.50
C CYS A 58 -2.23 -4.18 -13.85
N ASP A 59 -2.40 -5.51 -13.72
CA ASP A 59 -1.39 -6.52 -14.06
C ASP A 59 -1.05 -6.56 -15.56
N GLN A 60 -1.96 -6.13 -16.43
CA GLN A 60 -1.73 -5.97 -17.85
C GLN A 60 -1.20 -4.56 -18.20
N ALA A 61 -1.34 -3.61 -17.28
CA ALA A 61 -0.84 -2.24 -17.40
C ALA A 61 0.59 -2.07 -16.84
N GLY A 62 1.21 -3.14 -16.33
CA GLY A 62 2.58 -3.14 -15.81
C GLY A 62 2.69 -2.98 -14.28
N GLU A 63 1.56 -2.95 -13.59
CA GLU A 63 1.52 -2.93 -12.13
C GLU A 63 1.22 -4.31 -11.53
N SER A 64 1.50 -4.47 -10.24
CA SER A 64 1.17 -5.71 -9.52
C SER A 64 -0.25 -5.62 -9.00
N CYS A 65 -1.16 -6.49 -9.45
CA CYS A 65 -2.51 -6.60 -8.90
C CYS A 65 -2.57 -7.75 -7.87
N PRO A 66 -2.95 -7.51 -6.60
CA PRO A 66 -2.97 -8.57 -5.59
C PRO A 66 -4.12 -9.56 -5.78
N ARG A 67 -5.10 -9.26 -6.65
CA ARG A 67 -6.27 -10.09 -6.87
C ARG A 67 -5.94 -11.48 -7.41
N GLN A 68 -5.00 -11.59 -8.35
CA GLN A 68 -4.62 -12.90 -8.89
C GLN A 68 -3.90 -13.76 -7.85
N ALA A 69 -3.01 -13.14 -7.07
CA ALA A 69 -2.35 -13.81 -5.95
C ALA A 69 -3.37 -14.26 -4.90
N ALA A 70 -4.33 -13.41 -4.53
CA ALA A 70 -5.42 -13.74 -3.60
C ALA A 70 -6.32 -14.87 -4.11
N LEU A 71 -6.59 -14.90 -5.42
CA LEU A 71 -7.35 -16.00 -6.02
C LEU A 71 -6.58 -17.33 -5.95
N ALA A 72 -5.27 -17.30 -6.20
CA ALA A 72 -4.42 -18.48 -6.20
C ALA A 72 -4.14 -19.01 -4.79
N SER A 73 -3.81 -18.13 -3.84
CA SER A 73 -3.51 -18.49 -2.45
C SER A 73 -4.78 -18.80 -1.65
N GLY A 74 -5.90 -18.18 -2.03
CA GLY A 74 -7.14 -18.22 -1.26
C GLY A 74 -7.10 -17.41 0.04
N GLN A 75 -6.06 -16.59 0.23
CA GLN A 75 -5.82 -15.74 1.39
C GLN A 75 -5.87 -14.26 0.99
N ALA A 76 -5.86 -13.38 2.00
CA ALA A 76 -5.69 -11.95 1.77
C ALA A 76 -4.27 -11.67 1.24
N GLU A 77 -4.20 -10.82 0.22
CA GLU A 77 -2.94 -10.41 -0.40
C GLU A 77 -2.84 -8.89 -0.45
N HIS A 78 -1.62 -8.39 -0.38
CA HIS A 78 -1.34 -6.96 -0.27
C HIS A 78 -0.39 -6.50 -1.37
N CYS A 79 -0.58 -5.28 -1.84
CA CYS A 79 0.42 -4.59 -2.66
C CYS A 79 0.35 -3.07 -2.46
N VAL A 80 1.37 -2.38 -2.91
CA VAL A 80 1.38 -0.92 -3.04
C VAL A 80 1.02 -0.57 -4.47
N HIS A 81 0.03 0.30 -4.63
CA HIS A 81 -0.39 0.85 -5.91
C HIS A 81 -0.24 2.37 -5.93
N VAL A 82 -0.21 2.93 -7.13
CA VAL A 82 -0.42 4.36 -7.35
C VAL A 82 -1.86 4.58 -7.77
N HIS A 83 -2.63 5.24 -6.93
CA HIS A 83 -4.00 5.63 -7.27
C HIS A 83 -4.07 7.09 -7.68
N HIS A 84 -4.97 7.39 -8.59
CA HIS A 84 -5.25 8.75 -9.00
C HIS A 84 -6.47 9.27 -8.24
N SER A 85 -6.24 10.23 -7.35
CA SER A 85 -7.29 10.93 -6.63
C SER A 85 -7.45 12.35 -7.17
N PRO A 86 -8.50 13.09 -6.81
CA PRO A 86 -8.62 14.52 -7.12
C PRO A 86 -7.45 15.37 -6.59
N ARG A 87 -6.65 14.84 -5.67
CA ARG A 87 -5.45 15.49 -5.11
C ARG A 87 -4.17 15.18 -5.88
N GLY A 88 -4.25 14.29 -6.87
CA GLY A 88 -3.11 13.80 -7.65
C GLY A 88 -2.84 12.31 -7.44
N ALA A 89 -1.69 11.86 -7.92
CA ALA A 89 -1.24 10.49 -7.75
C ALA A 89 -0.72 10.27 -6.32
N GLU A 90 -1.18 9.22 -5.66
CA GLU A 90 -0.77 8.88 -4.31
C GLU A 90 -0.52 7.37 -4.17
N HIS A 91 0.47 7.02 -3.35
CA HIS A 91 0.73 5.61 -3.04
C HIS A 91 -0.26 5.14 -1.99
N VAL A 92 -0.92 4.02 -2.29
CA VAL A 92 -1.87 3.37 -1.39
C VAL A 92 -1.49 1.91 -1.19
N GLN A 93 -1.64 1.44 0.04
CA GLN A 93 -1.62 0.01 0.30
C GLN A 93 -3.00 -0.55 -0.01
N VAL A 94 -3.04 -1.55 -0.86
CA VAL A 94 -4.24 -2.28 -1.24
C VAL A 94 -4.17 -3.68 -0.65
N GLU A 95 -5.20 -4.06 0.07
CA GLU A 95 -5.44 -5.42 0.56
C GLU A 95 -6.65 -6.00 -0.17
N ILE A 96 -6.50 -7.17 -0.75
CA ILE A 96 -7.61 -7.89 -1.40
C ILE A 96 -7.83 -9.23 -0.71
N THR A 97 -9.05 -9.44 -0.21
CA THR A 97 -9.49 -10.68 0.42
C THR A 97 -10.51 -11.38 -0.47
N PRO A 98 -10.27 -12.65 -0.89
CA PRO A 98 -11.24 -13.41 -1.67
C PRO A 98 -12.40 -13.88 -0.79
N LEU A 99 -13.63 -13.60 -1.20
CA LEU A 99 -14.85 -14.00 -0.52
C LEU A 99 -15.48 -15.22 -1.20
N ARG A 100 -15.73 -16.26 -0.41
CA ARG A 100 -16.28 -17.54 -0.90
C ARG A 100 -17.76 -17.66 -0.57
N ASN A 101 -18.49 -18.23 -1.49
CA ASN A 101 -19.88 -18.63 -1.24
C ASN A 101 -19.95 -19.94 -0.41
N ALA A 102 -21.16 -20.36 -0.06
CA ALA A 102 -21.39 -21.60 0.71
C ALA A 102 -20.87 -22.88 0.02
N ARG A 103 -20.55 -22.84 -1.29
CA ARG A 103 -19.96 -23.95 -2.05
C ARG A 103 -18.43 -23.85 -2.14
N GLY A 104 -17.80 -22.93 -1.40
CA GLY A 104 -16.34 -22.72 -1.39
C GLY A 104 -15.77 -21.98 -2.61
N ARG A 105 -16.59 -21.56 -3.59
CA ARG A 105 -16.14 -20.82 -4.78
C ARG A 105 -15.99 -19.34 -4.46
N VAL A 106 -14.89 -18.73 -4.88
CA VAL A 106 -14.71 -17.27 -4.82
C VAL A 106 -15.71 -16.61 -5.77
N THR A 107 -16.54 -15.74 -5.23
CA THR A 107 -17.57 -15.02 -5.98
C THR A 107 -17.42 -13.51 -5.92
N LEU A 108 -16.71 -13.03 -4.91
CA LEU A 108 -16.40 -11.61 -4.73
C LEU A 108 -14.99 -11.46 -4.16
N PHE A 109 -14.48 -10.25 -4.28
CA PHE A 109 -13.27 -9.81 -3.59
C PHE A 109 -13.60 -8.57 -2.78
N ALA A 110 -13.19 -8.56 -1.51
CA ALA A 110 -13.22 -7.35 -0.68
C ALA A 110 -11.88 -6.65 -0.82
N GLU A 111 -11.90 -5.40 -1.24
CA GLU A 111 -10.71 -4.56 -1.30
C GLU A 111 -10.76 -3.51 -0.20
N HIS A 112 -9.65 -3.35 0.49
CA HIS A 112 -9.41 -2.31 1.46
C HIS A 112 -8.19 -1.50 1.03
N MET A 113 -8.35 -0.20 0.92
CA MET A 113 -7.26 0.72 0.59
C MET A 113 -6.97 1.64 1.76
N GLN A 114 -5.69 1.83 2.01
CA GLN A 114 -5.18 2.80 2.98
C GLN A 114 -4.10 3.66 2.32
N PRO A 115 -4.15 4.99 2.45
CA PRO A 115 -3.01 5.82 2.11
C PRO A 115 -1.78 5.34 2.90
N LEU A 116 -0.63 5.25 2.25
CA LEU A 116 0.63 4.97 2.91
C LEU A 116 0.99 6.18 3.78
N GLN A 117 0.64 6.10 5.08
CA GLN A 117 1.07 7.09 6.05
C GLN A 117 2.57 6.89 6.31
N GLY A 118 3.33 7.99 6.26
CA GLY A 118 4.79 7.97 6.48
C GLY A 118 5.62 7.95 5.20
N VAL A 119 5.25 7.17 4.19
CA VAL A 119 5.94 7.15 2.89
C VAL A 119 5.51 8.34 2.01
N CYS A 120 4.27 8.83 2.17
CA CYS A 120 3.72 9.98 1.44
C CYS A 120 3.36 11.18 2.33
N ALA A 121 3.42 11.07 3.68
CA ALA A 121 3.12 12.17 4.59
C ALA A 121 4.32 13.10 4.84
N ILE A 122 5.50 12.76 4.33
CA ILE A 122 6.58 13.72 4.19
C ILE A 122 6.13 14.70 3.11
N ARG A 123 6.13 15.98 3.41
CA ARG A 123 5.73 17.10 2.54
C ARG A 123 6.12 16.83 1.08
N PRO A 124 5.38 17.33 0.06
CA PRO A 124 5.70 17.09 -1.36
C PRO A 124 7.15 17.36 -1.77
N SER A 125 7.91 18.07 -0.93
CA SER A 125 9.34 18.36 -1.08
C SER A 125 10.29 17.29 -0.52
N GLU A 126 9.81 16.29 0.26
CA GLU A 126 10.67 15.36 1.01
C GLU A 126 10.22 13.88 0.92
N GLY A 127 9.14 13.57 0.20
CA GLY A 127 8.57 12.22 0.13
C GLY A 127 9.23 11.31 -0.91
N LEU A 128 9.11 10.01 -0.70
CA LEU A 128 9.42 9.00 -1.71
C LEU A 128 8.45 9.15 -2.88
N VAL A 129 8.93 9.61 -4.03
CA VAL A 129 8.13 9.82 -5.23
C VAL A 129 8.64 8.90 -6.34
N GLY A 130 7.77 8.10 -6.92
CA GLY A 130 8.11 7.25 -8.06
C GLY A 130 6.93 6.37 -8.49
N GLN A 131 6.86 6.12 -9.80
CA GLN A 131 5.88 5.22 -10.40
C GLN A 131 6.57 4.06 -11.14
N ASP A 132 7.89 4.00 -11.07
CA ASP A 132 8.67 2.94 -11.69
C ASP A 132 8.34 1.58 -11.03
N PRO A 133 8.11 0.51 -11.82
CA PRO A 133 7.76 -0.81 -11.29
C PRO A 133 8.78 -1.37 -10.31
N ALA A 134 10.08 -1.08 -10.46
CA ALA A 134 11.11 -1.53 -9.53
C ALA A 134 11.00 -0.78 -8.20
N PHE A 135 10.67 0.52 -8.23
CA PHE A 135 10.41 1.32 -7.04
C PHE A 135 9.18 0.83 -6.28
N LEU A 136 8.07 0.55 -6.97
CA LEU A 136 6.85 0.00 -6.36
C LEU A 136 7.10 -1.40 -5.76
N LYS A 137 7.89 -2.23 -6.44
CA LYS A 137 8.31 -3.54 -5.93
C LYS A 137 9.14 -3.42 -4.64
N MET A 138 10.04 -2.45 -4.57
CA MET A 138 10.82 -2.14 -3.38
C MET A 138 9.91 -1.68 -2.23
N LEU A 139 8.95 -0.77 -2.47
CA LEU A 139 7.97 -0.35 -1.47
C LEU A 139 7.13 -1.53 -0.95
N ASN A 140 6.71 -2.44 -1.82
CA ASN A 140 6.01 -3.66 -1.41
C ASN A 140 6.87 -4.52 -0.46
N LEU A 141 8.18 -4.63 -0.70
CA LEU A 141 9.08 -5.34 0.22
C LEU A 141 9.16 -4.63 1.57
N VAL A 142 9.30 -3.30 1.59
CA VAL A 142 9.30 -2.49 2.82
C VAL A 142 8.03 -2.75 3.63
N MET A 143 6.85 -2.67 3.02
CA MET A 143 5.58 -2.88 3.70
C MET A 143 5.40 -4.30 4.26
N ARG A 144 6.02 -5.30 3.63
CA ARG A 144 5.99 -6.69 4.11
C ARG A 144 6.93 -6.95 5.27
N VAL A 145 8.10 -6.30 5.29
CA VAL A 145 9.12 -6.51 6.36
C VAL A 145 8.90 -5.59 7.56
N ALA A 146 8.38 -4.38 7.37
CA ALA A 146 8.23 -3.39 8.41
C ALA A 146 7.46 -3.88 9.66
N PRO A 147 6.36 -4.67 9.56
CA PRO A 147 5.67 -5.20 10.72
C PRO A 147 6.40 -6.35 11.44
N THR A 148 7.56 -6.77 10.97
CA THR A 148 8.33 -7.88 11.56
C THR A 148 9.55 -7.37 12.34
N ASP A 149 10.15 -8.22 13.17
CA ASP A 149 11.41 -7.93 13.87
C ASP A 149 12.67 -8.32 13.07
N THR A 150 12.51 -8.51 11.75
CA THR A 150 13.61 -8.92 10.86
C THR A 150 14.57 -7.75 10.63
N SER A 151 15.87 -8.02 10.70
CA SER A 151 16.90 -7.05 10.29
C SER A 151 16.86 -6.81 8.78
N VAL A 152 16.93 -5.55 8.37
CA VAL A 152 16.85 -5.14 6.97
C VAL A 152 18.18 -4.54 6.55
N LEU A 153 18.74 -5.05 5.43
CA LEU A 153 19.92 -4.47 4.78
C LEU A 153 19.49 -3.75 3.50
N LEU A 154 19.78 -2.44 3.43
CA LEU A 154 19.53 -1.62 2.25
C LEU A 154 20.82 -1.42 1.46
N LEU A 155 20.84 -1.90 0.22
CA LEU A 155 21.97 -1.77 -0.68
C LEU A 155 21.66 -0.78 -1.81
N GLY A 156 22.64 0.00 -2.21
CA GLY A 156 22.52 0.96 -3.30
C GLY A 156 23.64 2.00 -3.28
N GLU A 157 23.80 2.73 -4.35
CA GLU A 157 24.79 3.81 -4.48
C GLU A 157 24.48 4.97 -3.53
N THR A 158 25.47 5.84 -3.31
CA THR A 158 25.27 7.08 -2.53
C THR A 158 24.24 7.96 -3.24
N GLY A 159 23.32 8.56 -2.46
CA GLY A 159 22.27 9.43 -3.01
C GLY A 159 21.02 8.71 -3.53
N THR A 160 20.95 7.38 -3.50
CA THR A 160 19.76 6.62 -3.98
C THR A 160 18.57 6.63 -3.02
N GLY A 161 18.63 7.38 -1.91
CA GLY A 161 17.52 7.51 -0.96
C GLY A 161 17.41 6.39 0.09
N LYS A 162 18.49 5.63 0.36
CA LYS A 162 18.49 4.55 1.37
C LYS A 162 18.00 5.01 2.75
N GLU A 163 18.39 6.22 3.18
CA GLU A 163 17.95 6.77 4.46
C GLU A 163 16.44 7.01 4.47
N MET A 164 15.88 7.51 3.36
CA MET A 164 14.43 7.70 3.23
C MET A 164 13.69 6.37 3.32
N ILE A 165 14.21 5.31 2.71
CA ILE A 165 13.64 3.96 2.79
C ILE A 165 13.75 3.40 4.21
N ALA A 166 14.87 3.60 4.90
CA ALA A 166 15.03 3.18 6.29
C ALA A 166 14.02 3.87 7.21
N ARG A 167 13.84 5.17 7.03
CA ARG A 167 12.87 5.98 7.78
C ARG A 167 11.43 5.53 7.48
N ALA A 168 11.08 5.32 6.22
CA ALA A 168 9.78 4.79 5.81
C ALA A 168 9.52 3.39 6.39
N THR A 169 10.54 2.52 6.45
CA THR A 169 10.44 1.20 7.07
C THR A 169 10.13 1.32 8.56
N HIS A 170 10.80 2.24 9.28
CA HIS A 170 10.53 2.50 10.69
C HIS A 170 9.11 3.01 10.92
N GLU A 171 8.65 3.99 10.12
CA GLU A 171 7.31 4.58 10.22
C GLU A 171 6.19 3.57 9.93
N ALA A 172 6.46 2.57 9.09
CA ALA A 172 5.53 1.46 8.79
C ALA A 172 5.63 0.29 9.80
N SER A 173 6.55 0.35 10.75
CA SER A 173 6.80 -0.75 11.71
C SER A 173 5.91 -0.66 12.94
N LEU A 174 5.89 -1.73 13.74
CA LEU A 174 5.24 -1.76 15.05
C LEU A 174 5.91 -0.79 16.05
N ARG A 175 7.08 -0.24 15.72
CA ARG A 175 7.85 0.70 16.51
C ARG A 175 7.80 2.13 15.97
N ALA A 176 6.85 2.47 15.12
CA ALA A 176 6.68 3.79 14.50
C ALA A 176 6.59 4.95 15.52
N SER A 177 6.10 4.69 16.72
CA SER A 177 6.03 5.69 17.80
C SER A 177 7.32 5.85 18.60
N ALA A 178 8.30 4.96 18.41
CA ALA A 178 9.61 5.04 19.05
C ALA A 178 10.56 5.96 18.27
N PRO A 179 11.64 6.48 18.87
CA PRO A 179 12.59 7.32 18.15
C PRO A 179 13.33 6.51 17.07
N PHE A 180 13.51 7.12 15.89
CA PHE A 180 14.40 6.63 14.85
C PHE A 180 15.81 7.17 15.10
N VAL A 181 16.75 6.28 15.45
CA VAL A 181 18.14 6.65 15.75
C VAL A 181 19.02 6.23 14.59
N ALA A 182 19.61 7.20 13.89
CA ALA A 182 20.58 6.96 12.83
C ALA A 182 21.99 7.08 13.40
N VAL A 183 22.85 6.07 13.17
CA VAL A 183 24.24 6.05 13.57
C VAL A 183 25.13 5.97 12.34
N ASP A 184 26.01 6.96 12.14
CA ASP A 184 27.02 6.92 11.09
C ASP A 184 28.28 6.21 11.60
N CYS A 185 28.48 5.00 11.09
CA CYS A 185 29.63 4.17 11.48
C CYS A 185 30.93 4.51 10.73
N SER A 186 30.90 5.38 9.72
CA SER A 186 32.05 5.65 8.84
C SER A 186 33.20 6.40 9.53
N GLY A 187 32.89 7.16 10.57
CA GLY A 187 33.87 7.95 11.33
C GLY A 187 34.14 7.46 12.75
N LEU A 188 33.53 6.35 13.17
CA LEU A 188 33.68 5.84 14.52
C LEU A 188 34.94 4.99 14.67
N THR A 189 35.73 5.27 15.72
CA THR A 189 36.74 4.35 16.18
C THR A 189 36.10 3.14 16.84
N GLU A 190 36.81 2.01 16.92
CA GLU A 190 36.27 0.76 17.48
C GLU A 190 35.69 0.93 18.90
N THR A 191 36.37 1.71 19.75
CA THR A 191 35.93 2.03 21.12
C THR A 191 34.68 2.93 21.17
N LEU A 192 34.56 3.90 20.25
CA LEU A 192 33.37 4.76 20.15
C LEU A 192 32.19 3.98 19.58
N PHE A 193 32.44 3.07 18.67
CA PHE A 193 31.40 2.21 18.08
C PHE A 193 30.71 1.35 19.12
N GLU A 194 31.49 0.72 20.02
CA GLU A 194 30.92 -0.07 21.12
C GLU A 194 30.11 0.80 22.10
N SER A 195 30.64 1.98 22.46
CA SER A 195 29.97 2.93 23.34
C SER A 195 28.63 3.46 22.77
N GLU A 196 28.60 3.84 21.49
CA GLU A 196 27.40 4.37 20.81
C GLU A 196 26.35 3.28 20.62
N LEU A 197 26.75 2.05 20.31
CA LEU A 197 25.78 0.96 20.06
C LEU A 197 25.30 0.26 21.33
N PHE A 198 26.15 0.14 22.34
CA PHE A 198 25.86 -0.69 23.53
C PHE A 198 25.82 0.10 24.83
N GLY A 199 26.17 1.39 24.84
CA GLY A 199 26.02 2.27 25.99
C GLY A 199 27.02 2.04 27.11
N HIS A 200 28.26 1.70 26.79
CA HIS A 200 29.35 1.48 27.77
C HIS A 200 30.26 2.70 27.84
#